data_5dbb41d674fbeb3f3225806109dd6859
#
_entry.id   5dbb41d674fbeb3f3225806109dd6859
#
_cell.length_a   1.000
_cell.length_b   1.000
_cell.length_c   1.000
_cell.angle_alpha   90.00
_cell.angle_beta   90.00
_cell.angle_gamma   90.00
#
_symmetry.space_group_name_H-M   'P 1'
#
loop_
_entity.id
_entity.type
_entity.pdbx_description
1 polymer ?
#
loop_
_entity_poly.entity_id
_entity_poly.type
_entity_poly.pdbx_seq_one_letter_code
_entity_poly.pdbx_strand_id
1 'polypeptide(L)'
;MDEFGVPINLGGMNMQKLEQLYEGKAKKVFKTDDPEVLMVDYKDDATAFNGEKKGTIESKGIINNKVTNHLMKMLEKEGIPTHLIEEVSDRETLVKKVTIVPLEVIVRNVAAGSFSKRYGVEEGKELVCPSLEFSLKDDALGDPLINSYHVLALGLATQEEIDLIAKYAFKVNEILKAYLLKLGIKLIDFKLEFGKTSDGTIVLADEISPDTCRFWDVETNEKLDKDRFRRDLGHVEDAYQEIMKRLMGM
;
A
#
# COMPACT_ATOMS: atom_id res chain seq x y z
N MET A 1 -7.85 -10.01 31.61
CA MET A 1 -6.44 -9.83 31.95
C MET A 1 -5.67 -10.43 30.83
N ASP A 2 -5.08 -9.60 29.97
CA ASP A 2 -3.80 -9.73 29.29
C ASP A 2 -3.77 -8.82 28.07
N GLU A 3 -3.65 -7.52 28.35
CA GLU A 3 -3.38 -6.53 27.31
C GLU A 3 -1.87 -6.30 27.06
N PHE A 4 -1.00 -6.97 27.82
CA PHE A 4 0.45 -6.78 27.72
C PHE A 4 1.20 -8.08 27.97
N GLY A 5 1.92 -8.58 26.97
CA GLY A 5 3.04 -9.50 27.20
C GLY A 5 2.85 -10.96 26.83
N VAL A 6 2.11 -11.33 25.81
CA VAL A 6 2.24 -12.68 25.25
C VAL A 6 3.39 -12.69 24.24
N PRO A 7 4.47 -13.48 24.47
CA PRO A 7 5.51 -13.66 23.46
C PRO A 7 4.90 -14.43 22.27
N ILE A 8 4.91 -13.81 21.12
CA ILE A 8 4.48 -14.42 19.87
C ILE A 8 5.62 -15.34 19.42
N ASN A 9 5.41 -16.64 19.55
CA ASN A 9 6.38 -17.66 19.15
C ASN A 9 6.32 -17.85 17.64
N LEU A 10 7.19 -17.16 16.92
CA LEU A 10 7.36 -17.27 15.49
C LEU A 10 8.69 -17.91 15.21
N GLY A 11 8.73 -18.92 14.39
CA GLY A 11 9.85 -19.80 14.07
C GLY A 11 11.24 -19.19 13.83
N GLY A 12 11.59 -18.09 14.49
CA GLY A 12 12.87 -17.42 14.40
C GLY A 12 13.06 -16.20 15.31
N MET A 13 12.09 -15.30 15.42
CA MET A 13 12.24 -14.09 16.23
C MET A 13 11.11 -13.97 17.25
N ASN A 14 11.44 -14.05 18.52
CA ASN A 14 10.50 -13.83 19.63
C ASN A 14 10.47 -12.33 19.95
N MET A 15 9.76 -11.53 19.13
CA MET A 15 9.63 -10.08 19.29
C MET A 15 8.44 -9.74 20.19
N GLN A 16 8.67 -8.90 21.19
CA GLN A 16 7.64 -8.42 22.08
C GLN A 16 6.99 -7.14 21.52
N LYS A 17 5.64 -7.14 21.38
CA LYS A 17 4.86 -5.94 21.06
C LYS A 17 4.83 -5.02 22.29
N LEU A 18 5.23 -3.78 22.11
CA LEU A 18 5.30 -2.74 23.15
C LEU A 18 4.23 -1.66 22.92
N GLU A 19 4.49 -0.43 23.41
CA GLU A 19 3.52 0.67 23.32
C GLU A 19 3.22 1.09 21.86
N GLN A 20 1.98 1.54 21.65
CA GLN A 20 1.54 2.08 20.37
C GLN A 20 2.23 3.41 20.09
N LEU A 21 2.86 3.52 18.92
CA LEU A 21 3.51 4.74 18.45
C LEU A 21 2.56 5.65 17.69
N TYR A 22 1.72 5.04 16.85
CA TYR A 22 0.90 5.76 15.89
C TYR A 22 -0.35 4.95 15.54
N GLU A 23 -1.44 5.66 15.27
CA GLU A 23 -2.64 5.08 14.68
C GLU A 23 -3.06 5.89 13.46
N GLY A 24 -3.07 5.22 12.31
CA GLY A 24 -3.57 5.78 11.05
C GLY A 24 -4.98 5.33 10.71
N LYS A 25 -5.39 5.65 9.50
CA LYS A 25 -6.73 5.31 8.96
C LYS A 25 -6.97 3.80 8.87
N ALA A 26 -5.94 3.03 8.54
CA ALA A 26 -6.04 1.59 8.27
C ALA A 26 -5.17 0.71 9.17
N LYS A 27 -4.27 1.29 9.95
CA LYS A 27 -3.24 0.56 10.70
C LYS A 27 -2.92 1.23 12.03
N LYS A 28 -2.51 0.39 13.00
CA LYS A 28 -1.80 0.80 14.21
C LYS A 28 -0.35 0.35 14.10
N VAL A 29 0.56 1.14 14.62
CA VAL A 29 2.00 0.84 14.62
C VAL A 29 2.48 0.83 16.05
N PHE A 30 3.20 -0.23 16.42
CA PHE A 30 3.70 -0.47 17.75
C PHE A 30 5.24 -0.59 17.72
N LYS A 31 5.89 -0.19 18.80
CA LYS A 31 7.28 -0.53 19.05
C LYS A 31 7.41 -2.03 19.33
N THR A 32 8.63 -2.53 19.13
CA THR A 32 9.06 -3.83 19.62
C THR A 32 10.25 -3.67 20.56
N ASP A 33 10.73 -4.76 21.12
CA ASP A 33 11.97 -4.82 21.91
C ASP A 33 13.24 -4.59 21.08
N ASP A 34 13.14 -4.63 19.74
CA ASP A 34 14.18 -4.15 18.83
C ASP A 34 13.84 -2.73 18.33
N PRO A 35 14.70 -1.72 18.59
CA PRO A 35 14.43 -0.34 18.17
C PRO A 35 14.39 -0.12 16.65
N GLU A 36 14.91 -1.05 15.85
CA GLU A 36 14.91 -1.00 14.39
C GLU A 36 13.71 -1.75 13.76
N VAL A 37 12.86 -2.37 14.60
CA VAL A 37 11.72 -3.17 14.16
C VAL A 37 10.42 -2.61 14.74
N LEU A 38 9.40 -2.54 13.92
CA LEU A 38 8.05 -2.14 14.32
C LEU A 38 7.06 -3.27 14.03
N MET A 39 5.95 -3.28 14.77
CA MET A 39 4.81 -4.14 14.47
C MET A 39 3.67 -3.30 13.92
N VAL A 40 3.17 -3.70 12.77
CA VAL A 40 2.00 -3.10 12.11
C VAL A 40 0.80 -4.01 12.32
N ASP A 41 -0.30 -3.46 12.83
CA ASP A 41 -1.57 -4.13 13.06
C ASP A 41 -2.64 -3.50 12.15
N TYR A 42 -3.22 -4.30 11.26
CA TYR A 42 -4.18 -3.86 10.24
C TYR A 42 -5.60 -3.84 10.76
N LYS A 43 -6.30 -2.72 10.54
CA LYS A 43 -7.66 -2.44 11.00
C LYS A 43 -8.70 -2.71 9.90
N ASP A 44 -9.92 -2.97 10.33
CA ASP A 44 -11.09 -3.06 9.43
C ASP A 44 -11.70 -1.68 9.12
N ASP A 45 -11.23 -0.61 9.78
CA ASP A 45 -11.67 0.74 9.51
C ASP A 45 -11.41 1.15 8.06
N ALA A 46 -12.39 1.72 7.41
CA ALA A 46 -12.32 2.25 6.07
C ALA A 46 -12.66 3.74 6.07
N THR A 47 -11.82 4.54 5.42
CA THR A 47 -12.06 5.97 5.22
C THR A 47 -11.89 6.32 3.74
N ALA A 48 -12.68 7.29 3.28
CA ALA A 48 -12.54 7.88 1.95
C ALA A 48 -12.71 9.39 2.03
N PHE A 49 -12.24 10.10 0.98
CA PHE A 49 -12.36 11.56 0.86
C PHE A 49 -11.79 12.29 2.09
N ASN A 50 -10.52 12.03 2.43
CA ASN A 50 -9.83 12.61 3.59
C ASN A 50 -10.57 12.44 4.92
N GLY A 51 -11.29 11.30 5.09
CA GLY A 51 -12.00 10.98 6.32
C GLY A 51 -13.43 11.50 6.41
N GLU A 52 -13.95 12.15 5.36
CA GLU A 52 -15.36 12.56 5.30
C GLU A 52 -16.29 11.34 5.30
N LYS A 53 -15.90 10.26 4.61
CA LYS A 53 -16.60 8.99 4.62
C LYS A 53 -15.87 7.99 5.50
N LYS A 54 -16.57 7.43 6.49
CA LYS A 54 -16.07 6.43 7.43
C LYS A 54 -16.99 5.22 7.47
N GLY A 55 -16.39 4.05 7.69
CA GLY A 55 -17.11 2.79 7.85
C GLY A 55 -16.16 1.68 8.25
N THR A 56 -16.70 0.48 8.33
CA THR A 56 -15.94 -0.74 8.59
C THR A 56 -16.19 -1.71 7.44
N ILE A 57 -15.15 -2.38 6.98
CA ILE A 57 -15.23 -3.47 6.00
C ILE A 57 -14.74 -4.71 6.73
N GLU A 58 -15.62 -5.68 6.91
CA GLU A 58 -15.31 -6.90 7.66
C GLU A 58 -14.13 -7.65 7.03
N SER A 59 -13.19 -8.07 7.88
CA SER A 59 -11.96 -8.78 7.48
C SER A 59 -10.99 -8.00 6.58
N LYS A 60 -11.23 -6.70 6.34
CA LYS A 60 -10.34 -5.86 5.52
C LYS A 60 -8.88 -5.89 6.02
N GLY A 61 -8.68 -5.77 7.33
CA GLY A 61 -7.35 -5.80 7.93
C GLY A 61 -6.63 -7.11 7.67
N ILE A 62 -7.31 -8.24 7.79
CA ILE A 62 -6.75 -9.57 7.47
C ILE A 62 -6.34 -9.64 6.01
N ILE A 63 -7.23 -9.23 5.11
CA ILE A 63 -6.99 -9.29 3.67
C ILE A 63 -5.84 -8.38 3.27
N ASN A 64 -5.83 -7.14 3.75
CA ASN A 64 -4.76 -6.18 3.45
C ASN A 64 -3.41 -6.66 3.97
N ASN A 65 -3.37 -7.23 5.19
CA ASN A 65 -2.15 -7.80 5.75
C ASN A 65 -1.61 -8.94 4.86
N LYS A 66 -2.44 -9.93 4.57
CA LYS A 66 -2.03 -11.11 3.77
C LYS A 66 -1.63 -10.73 2.34
N VAL A 67 -2.41 -9.89 1.68
CA VAL A 67 -2.13 -9.42 0.32
C VAL A 67 -0.81 -8.64 0.29
N THR A 68 -0.60 -7.72 1.23
CA THR A 68 0.64 -6.95 1.33
C THR A 68 1.85 -7.86 1.53
N ASN A 69 1.78 -8.79 2.48
CA ASN A 69 2.86 -9.74 2.75
C ASN A 69 3.18 -10.61 1.53
N HIS A 70 2.16 -11.12 0.86
CA HIS A 70 2.33 -11.93 -0.35
C HIS A 70 3.03 -11.15 -1.47
N LEU A 71 2.53 -9.95 -1.77
CA LEU A 71 3.06 -9.14 -2.85
C LEU A 71 4.47 -8.61 -2.53
N MET A 72 4.75 -8.17 -1.30
CA MET A 72 6.09 -7.74 -0.90
C MET A 72 7.12 -8.87 -0.97
N LYS A 73 6.78 -10.07 -0.47
CA LYS A 73 7.65 -11.26 -0.59
C LYS A 73 7.96 -11.60 -2.05
N MET A 74 6.99 -11.43 -2.94
CA MET A 74 7.20 -11.62 -4.38
C MET A 74 8.13 -10.56 -4.96
N LEU A 75 7.92 -9.29 -4.62
CA LEU A 75 8.73 -8.17 -5.08
C LEU A 75 10.18 -8.26 -4.59
N GLU A 76 10.41 -8.74 -3.37
CA GLU A 76 11.77 -8.98 -2.85
C GLU A 76 12.54 -10.01 -3.68
N LYS A 77 11.88 -11.08 -4.11
CA LYS A 77 12.47 -12.08 -5.00
C LYS A 77 12.88 -11.51 -6.37
N GLU A 78 12.19 -10.45 -6.79
CA GLU A 78 12.48 -9.70 -8.02
C GLU A 78 13.46 -8.53 -7.80
N GLY A 79 14.02 -8.40 -6.58
CA GLY A 79 15.04 -7.41 -6.23
C GLY A 79 14.51 -6.02 -5.93
N ILE A 80 13.27 -5.89 -5.48
CA ILE A 80 12.73 -4.68 -4.87
C ILE A 80 12.90 -4.80 -3.35
N PRO A 81 13.74 -3.99 -2.70
CA PRO A 81 13.86 -4.03 -1.25
C PRO A 81 12.59 -3.49 -0.59
N THR A 82 12.09 -4.21 0.42
CA THR A 82 10.92 -3.79 1.19
C THR A 82 11.22 -3.64 2.67
N HIS A 83 10.30 -3.03 3.40
CA HIS A 83 10.38 -2.96 4.86
C HIS A 83 9.91 -4.25 5.55
N LEU A 84 9.34 -5.19 4.80
CA LEU A 84 8.81 -6.43 5.34
C LEU A 84 9.90 -7.25 6.04
N ILE A 85 9.57 -7.78 7.21
CA ILE A 85 10.39 -8.75 7.93
C ILE A 85 9.64 -10.08 7.98
N GLU A 86 8.48 -10.12 8.66
CA GLU A 86 7.74 -11.36 8.89
C GLU A 86 6.25 -11.09 9.15
N GLU A 87 5.38 -11.91 8.57
CA GLU A 87 3.97 -11.98 8.92
C GLU A 87 3.81 -12.74 10.24
N VAL A 88 3.26 -12.08 11.25
CA VAL A 88 3.18 -12.59 12.62
C VAL A 88 1.86 -13.27 12.90
N SER A 89 0.78 -12.66 12.43
CA SER A 89 -0.59 -13.16 12.60
C SER A 89 -1.44 -12.76 11.39
N ASP A 90 -2.71 -13.09 11.41
CA ASP A 90 -3.63 -12.69 10.35
C ASP A 90 -3.69 -11.18 10.14
N ARG A 91 -3.40 -10.38 11.18
CA ARG A 91 -3.49 -8.91 11.13
C ARG A 91 -2.18 -8.20 11.36
N GLU A 92 -1.14 -8.90 11.80
CA GLU A 92 0.10 -8.27 12.26
C GLU A 92 1.30 -8.70 11.43
N THR A 93 2.16 -7.74 11.17
CA THR A 93 3.41 -7.90 10.42
C THR A 93 4.54 -7.14 11.11
N LEU A 94 5.69 -7.78 11.27
CA LEU A 94 6.95 -7.12 11.63
C LEU A 94 7.53 -6.44 10.39
N VAL A 95 7.94 -5.20 10.58
CA VAL A 95 8.55 -4.39 9.52
C VAL A 95 9.80 -3.68 10.02
N LYS A 96 10.73 -3.40 9.13
CA LYS A 96 11.86 -2.52 9.42
C LYS A 96 11.32 -1.13 9.75
N LYS A 97 11.86 -0.53 10.79
CA LYS A 97 11.61 0.88 11.08
C LYS A 97 12.23 1.73 9.99
N VAL A 98 11.44 2.60 9.41
CA VAL A 98 11.89 3.53 8.36
C VAL A 98 11.42 4.95 8.65
N THR A 99 12.18 5.91 8.17
CA THR A 99 11.72 7.29 8.02
C THR A 99 11.02 7.41 6.67
N ILE A 100 9.71 7.60 6.66
CA ILE A 100 8.94 7.73 5.42
C ILE A 100 9.42 8.95 4.63
N VAL A 101 9.71 8.75 3.35
CA VAL A 101 9.85 9.85 2.39
C VAL A 101 8.45 10.45 2.23
N PRO A 102 8.26 11.76 2.47
CA PRO A 102 6.92 12.35 2.57
C PRO A 102 6.25 12.53 1.20
N LEU A 103 6.23 11.45 0.42
CA LEU A 103 5.66 11.37 -0.93
C LEU A 103 4.71 10.17 -1.02
N GLU A 104 3.55 10.40 -1.61
CA GLU A 104 2.79 9.34 -2.24
C GLU A 104 3.27 9.20 -3.68
N VAL A 105 3.61 7.98 -4.08
CA VAL A 105 4.13 7.63 -5.41
C VAL A 105 3.07 6.82 -6.14
N ILE A 106 2.49 7.39 -7.19
CA ILE A 106 1.34 6.80 -7.86
C ILE A 106 1.71 6.43 -9.29
N VAL A 107 1.53 5.16 -9.65
CA VAL A 107 1.69 4.68 -11.03
C VAL A 107 0.32 4.34 -11.60
N ARG A 108 0.04 4.82 -12.83
CA ARG A 108 -1.24 4.57 -13.50
C ARG A 108 -1.02 3.96 -14.88
N ASN A 109 -1.74 2.88 -15.14
CA ASN A 109 -1.80 2.20 -16.44
C ASN A 109 -3.07 2.56 -17.21
N VAL A 110 -4.15 2.88 -16.47
CA VAL A 110 -5.48 3.16 -17.01
C VAL A 110 -6.02 4.39 -16.31
N ALA A 111 -6.72 5.25 -17.04
CA ALA A 111 -7.34 6.43 -16.49
C ALA A 111 -8.48 6.04 -15.53
N ALA A 112 -8.38 6.48 -14.27
CA ALA A 112 -9.40 6.26 -13.25
C ALA A 112 -9.33 7.31 -12.14
N GLY A 113 -10.39 7.43 -11.36
CA GLY A 113 -10.43 8.25 -10.16
C GLY A 113 -10.03 9.71 -10.39
N SER A 114 -9.05 10.20 -9.61
CA SER A 114 -8.59 11.58 -9.70
C SER A 114 -7.90 11.94 -11.02
N PHE A 115 -7.28 10.97 -11.70
CA PHE A 115 -6.66 11.19 -13.01
C PHE A 115 -7.73 11.53 -14.06
N SER A 116 -8.77 10.71 -14.16
CA SER A 116 -9.89 10.96 -15.09
C SER A 116 -10.54 12.32 -14.84
N LYS A 117 -10.80 12.66 -13.58
CA LYS A 117 -11.41 13.95 -13.19
C LYS A 117 -10.50 15.13 -13.52
N ARG A 118 -9.20 15.04 -13.23
CA ARG A 118 -8.24 16.12 -13.37
C ARG A 118 -7.93 16.46 -14.82
N TYR A 119 -7.83 15.45 -15.66
CA TYR A 119 -7.42 15.62 -17.04
C TYR A 119 -8.55 15.45 -18.06
N GLY A 120 -9.79 15.23 -17.62
CA GLY A 120 -10.94 15.05 -18.49
C GLY A 120 -10.85 13.79 -19.37
N VAL A 121 -10.12 12.76 -18.90
CA VAL A 121 -9.95 11.51 -19.64
C VAL A 121 -11.01 10.52 -19.20
N GLU A 122 -11.64 9.83 -20.15
CA GLU A 122 -12.65 8.82 -19.86
C GLU A 122 -12.10 7.71 -18.96
N GLU A 123 -12.87 7.34 -17.92
CA GLU A 123 -12.50 6.24 -17.03
C GLU A 123 -12.44 4.91 -17.79
N GLY A 124 -11.38 4.16 -17.59
CA GLY A 124 -11.15 2.89 -18.27
C GLY A 124 -10.29 3.00 -19.52
N LYS A 125 -9.99 4.22 -19.99
CA LYS A 125 -9.07 4.43 -21.13
C LYS A 125 -7.65 4.03 -20.75
N GLU A 126 -7.06 3.13 -21.51
CA GLU A 126 -5.65 2.76 -21.35
C GLU A 126 -4.74 3.95 -21.72
N LEU A 127 -3.73 4.18 -20.88
CA LEU A 127 -2.74 5.22 -21.14
C LEU A 127 -1.72 4.70 -22.14
N VAL A 128 -1.20 5.60 -22.97
CA VAL A 128 -0.18 5.26 -23.99
C VAL A 128 1.08 4.67 -23.35
N CYS A 129 1.42 5.13 -22.16
CA CYS A 129 2.47 4.58 -21.30
C CYS A 129 2.04 4.77 -19.83
N PRO A 130 2.62 4.01 -18.89
CA PRO A 130 2.38 4.25 -17.47
C PRO A 130 2.77 5.67 -17.07
N SER A 131 1.90 6.35 -16.34
CA SER A 131 2.22 7.67 -15.76
C SER A 131 2.74 7.48 -14.34
N LEU A 132 3.69 8.34 -13.95
CA LEU A 132 4.19 8.46 -12.58
C LEU A 132 3.78 9.82 -12.03
N GLU A 133 3.12 9.82 -10.87
CA GLU A 133 2.74 11.03 -10.16
C GLU A 133 3.34 11.01 -8.75
N PHE A 134 3.69 12.20 -8.24
CA PHE A 134 4.01 12.42 -6.84
C PHE A 134 2.95 13.29 -6.20
N SER A 135 2.53 12.94 -4.99
CA SER A 135 1.78 13.83 -4.11
C SER A 135 2.59 14.07 -2.83
N LEU A 136 2.53 15.28 -2.32
CA LEU A 136 3.03 15.54 -0.96
C LEU A 136 2.14 14.80 0.03
N LYS A 137 2.75 13.96 0.86
CA LYS A 137 2.03 13.19 1.90
C LYS A 137 1.71 14.13 3.08
N ASP A 138 0.58 14.80 2.98
CA ASP A 138 0.07 15.71 4.01
C ASP A 138 -1.46 15.73 3.96
N ASP A 139 -2.07 14.97 4.85
CA ASP A 139 -3.54 14.85 4.97
C ASP A 139 -4.23 16.22 5.19
N ALA A 140 -3.58 17.14 5.89
CA ALA A 140 -4.15 18.47 6.18
C ALA A 140 -4.22 19.34 4.91
N LEU A 141 -3.30 19.12 3.97
CA LEU A 141 -3.28 19.78 2.67
C LEU A 141 -4.04 18.99 1.57
N GLY A 142 -4.57 17.81 1.90
CA GLY A 142 -5.28 16.95 0.94
C GLY A 142 -4.37 16.25 -0.06
N ASP A 143 -3.14 15.92 0.33
CA ASP A 143 -2.14 15.21 -0.47
C ASP A 143 -1.96 15.82 -1.88
N PRO A 144 -1.55 17.10 -1.98
CA PRO A 144 -1.53 17.82 -3.25
C PRO A 144 -0.53 17.21 -4.23
N LEU A 145 -0.93 17.15 -5.51
CA LEU A 145 -0.06 16.70 -6.59
C LEU A 145 1.12 17.67 -6.75
N ILE A 146 2.33 17.13 -6.79
CA ILE A 146 3.58 17.87 -6.97
C ILE A 146 4.44 17.20 -8.05
N ASN A 147 5.43 17.91 -8.54
CA ASN A 147 6.43 17.35 -9.46
C ASN A 147 7.80 17.26 -8.78
N SER A 148 8.78 16.65 -9.46
CA SER A 148 10.13 16.46 -8.94
C SER A 148 10.83 17.77 -8.55
N TYR A 149 10.55 18.86 -9.23
CA TYR A 149 11.13 20.18 -8.89
C TYR A 149 10.56 20.70 -7.57
N HIS A 150 9.28 20.47 -7.28
CA HIS A 150 8.70 20.79 -5.98
C HIS A 150 9.33 19.91 -4.87
N VAL A 151 9.55 18.62 -5.15
CA VAL A 151 10.20 17.69 -4.20
C VAL A 151 11.57 18.21 -3.80
N LEU A 152 12.37 18.62 -4.78
CA LEU A 152 13.72 19.19 -4.57
C LEU A 152 13.66 20.53 -3.84
N ALA A 153 12.81 21.44 -4.29
CA ALA A 153 12.69 22.79 -3.72
C ALA A 153 12.23 22.77 -2.25
N LEU A 154 11.40 21.80 -1.89
CA LEU A 154 10.92 21.58 -0.51
C LEU A 154 11.86 20.73 0.33
N GLY A 155 12.93 20.18 -0.26
CA GLY A 155 13.89 19.33 0.47
C GLY A 155 13.31 18.00 0.94
N LEU A 156 12.30 17.46 0.24
CA LEU A 156 11.60 16.23 0.63
C LEU A 156 12.42 14.98 0.30
N ALA A 157 13.16 15.01 -0.81
CA ALA A 157 14.09 13.97 -1.26
C ALA A 157 15.16 14.58 -2.18
N THR A 158 16.29 13.86 -2.35
CA THR A 158 17.33 14.22 -3.32
C THR A 158 16.95 13.75 -4.72
N GLN A 159 17.68 14.21 -5.76
CA GLN A 159 17.43 13.76 -7.13
C GLN A 159 17.71 12.25 -7.27
N GLU A 160 18.77 11.75 -6.64
CA GLU A 160 19.13 10.32 -6.65
C GLU A 160 18.03 9.46 -6.01
N GLU A 161 17.41 9.97 -4.93
CA GLU A 161 16.29 9.29 -4.26
C GLU A 161 15.04 9.30 -5.14
N ILE A 162 14.73 10.42 -5.79
CA ILE A 162 13.61 10.53 -6.75
C ILE A 162 13.79 9.53 -7.89
N ASP A 163 14.98 9.47 -8.47
CA ASP A 163 15.29 8.59 -9.60
C ASP A 163 15.19 7.12 -9.18
N LEU A 164 15.69 6.77 -8.00
CA LEU A 164 15.61 5.41 -7.45
C LEU A 164 14.16 5.02 -7.15
N ILE A 165 13.39 5.90 -6.52
CA ILE A 165 11.96 5.68 -6.24
C ILE A 165 11.18 5.49 -7.55
N ALA A 166 11.40 6.32 -8.55
CA ALA A 166 10.78 6.18 -9.86
C ALA A 166 11.13 4.85 -10.53
N LYS A 167 12.40 4.45 -10.49
CA LYS A 167 12.87 3.16 -10.99
C LYS A 167 12.18 1.98 -10.30
N TYR A 168 12.08 2.02 -8.98
CA TYR A 168 11.39 0.97 -8.22
C TYR A 168 9.88 0.96 -8.53
N ALA A 169 9.23 2.11 -8.59
CA ALA A 169 7.81 2.22 -8.87
C ALA A 169 7.43 1.62 -10.24
N PHE A 170 8.21 1.91 -11.28
CA PHE A 170 8.00 1.31 -12.61
C PHE A 170 8.29 -0.19 -12.62
N LYS A 171 9.36 -0.64 -11.94
CA LYS A 171 9.66 -2.07 -11.84
C LYS A 171 8.56 -2.83 -11.08
N VAL A 172 8.05 -2.26 -9.99
CA VAL A 172 6.87 -2.80 -9.27
C VAL A 172 5.68 -2.88 -10.20
N ASN A 173 5.41 -1.86 -11.01
CA ASN A 173 4.32 -1.86 -11.98
C ASN A 173 4.44 -3.02 -12.99
N GLU A 174 5.61 -3.23 -13.57
CA GLU A 174 5.84 -4.31 -14.54
C GLU A 174 5.57 -5.68 -13.91
N ILE A 175 6.11 -5.92 -12.72
CA ILE A 175 5.97 -7.18 -12.00
C ILE A 175 4.51 -7.44 -11.61
N LEU A 176 3.87 -6.48 -10.95
CA LEU A 176 2.49 -6.61 -10.49
C LEU A 176 1.52 -6.75 -11.66
N LYS A 177 1.67 -5.95 -12.71
CA LYS A 177 0.81 -6.00 -13.89
C LYS A 177 0.86 -7.39 -14.55
N ALA A 178 2.06 -7.94 -14.73
CA ALA A 178 2.25 -9.26 -15.34
C ALA A 178 1.71 -10.40 -14.44
N TYR A 179 1.91 -10.29 -13.14
CA TYR A 179 1.44 -11.28 -12.17
C TYR A 179 -0.08 -11.28 -12.05
N LEU A 180 -0.67 -10.12 -11.82
CA LEU A 180 -2.12 -9.96 -11.61
C LEU A 180 -2.94 -10.33 -12.85
N LEU A 181 -2.41 -10.04 -14.04
CA LEU A 181 -3.07 -10.40 -15.30
C LEU A 181 -3.28 -11.92 -15.43
N LYS A 182 -2.32 -12.73 -14.96
CA LYS A 182 -2.45 -14.22 -14.95
C LYS A 182 -3.56 -14.71 -14.02
N LEU A 183 -3.96 -13.86 -13.06
CA LEU A 183 -5.03 -14.13 -12.10
C LEU A 183 -6.38 -13.52 -12.52
N GLY A 184 -6.47 -13.01 -13.75
CA GLY A 184 -7.67 -12.34 -14.25
C GLY A 184 -7.91 -10.95 -13.60
N ILE A 185 -6.85 -10.32 -13.09
CA ILE A 185 -6.92 -9.01 -12.44
C ILE A 185 -6.17 -7.98 -13.31
N LYS A 186 -6.84 -6.91 -13.68
CA LYS A 186 -6.26 -5.75 -14.36
C LYS A 186 -5.80 -4.72 -13.33
N LEU A 187 -4.50 -4.42 -13.32
CA LEU A 187 -3.93 -3.37 -12.47
C LEU A 187 -4.16 -2.01 -13.14
N ILE A 188 -5.05 -1.22 -12.60
CA ILE A 188 -5.43 0.10 -13.12
C ILE A 188 -4.41 1.16 -12.70
N ASP A 189 -4.25 1.34 -11.40
CA ASP A 189 -3.27 2.20 -10.77
C ASP A 189 -2.99 1.72 -9.34
N PHE A 190 -1.96 2.27 -8.74
CA PHE A 190 -1.63 2.01 -7.34
C PHE A 190 -0.79 3.15 -6.75
N LYS A 191 -0.86 3.28 -5.44
CA LYS A 191 -0.07 4.18 -4.61
C LYS A 191 0.97 3.37 -3.84
N LEU A 192 2.22 3.83 -3.86
CA LEU A 192 3.31 3.32 -3.04
C LEU A 192 3.82 4.41 -2.10
N GLU A 193 4.39 3.98 -0.99
CA GLU A 193 5.20 4.82 -0.11
C GLU A 193 6.58 4.20 0.06
N PHE A 194 7.60 5.03 0.16
CA PHE A 194 8.97 4.60 0.38
C PHE A 194 9.50 5.17 1.67
N GLY A 195 10.43 4.46 2.28
CA GLY A 195 11.09 4.91 3.50
C GLY A 195 12.58 4.65 3.46
N LYS A 196 13.30 5.35 4.33
CA LYS A 196 14.75 5.20 4.57
C LYS A 196 14.96 4.42 5.84
N THR A 197 15.71 3.34 5.78
CA THR A 197 16.22 2.63 6.95
C THR A 197 17.29 3.45 7.65
N SER A 198 17.74 3.03 8.83
CA SER A 198 18.75 3.73 9.61
C SER A 198 20.09 3.87 8.90
N ASP A 199 20.42 2.98 7.97
CA ASP A 199 21.61 3.04 7.09
C ASP A 199 21.41 3.88 5.83
N GLY A 200 20.23 4.49 5.64
CA GLY A 200 19.90 5.32 4.48
C GLY A 200 19.38 4.58 3.25
N THR A 201 19.22 3.26 3.33
CA THR A 201 18.67 2.47 2.22
C THR A 201 17.21 2.80 1.98
N ILE A 202 16.84 3.12 0.71
CA ILE A 202 15.44 3.30 0.30
C ILE A 202 14.79 1.94 0.11
N VAL A 203 13.67 1.73 0.79
CA VAL A 203 12.86 0.51 0.70
C VAL A 203 11.39 0.86 0.45
N LEU A 204 10.69 -0.04 -0.21
CA LEU A 204 9.25 0.01 -0.34
C LEU A 204 8.62 -0.24 1.04
N ALA A 205 7.74 0.65 1.46
CA ALA A 205 7.08 0.63 2.76
C ALA A 205 5.56 0.64 2.60
N ASP A 206 4.84 0.96 3.68
CA ASP A 206 3.38 1.01 3.77
C ASP A 206 2.72 -0.33 3.39
N GLU A 207 1.89 -0.36 2.38
CA GLU A 207 1.15 -1.54 1.93
C GLU A 207 0.96 -1.56 0.41
N ILE A 208 0.71 -2.77 -0.11
CA ILE A 208 0.15 -3.01 -1.44
C ILE A 208 -1.10 -3.85 -1.26
N SER A 209 -2.28 -3.25 -1.40
CA SER A 209 -3.53 -3.89 -1.03
C SER A 209 -4.70 -3.31 -1.84
N PRO A 210 -5.91 -3.86 -1.72
CA PRO A 210 -7.12 -3.24 -2.30
C PRO A 210 -7.40 -1.81 -1.81
N ASP A 211 -6.77 -1.36 -0.71
CA ASP A 211 -6.86 0.02 -0.23
C ASP A 211 -6.01 1.00 -1.05
N THR A 212 -4.86 0.55 -1.54
CA THR A 212 -3.86 1.37 -2.24
C THR A 212 -3.78 1.11 -3.73
N CYS A 213 -4.43 0.05 -4.21
CA CYS A 213 -4.48 -0.34 -5.63
C CYS A 213 -5.91 -0.28 -6.15
N ARG A 214 -6.06 0.02 -7.46
CA ARG A 214 -7.28 -0.29 -8.20
C ARG A 214 -7.10 -1.57 -8.99
N PHE A 215 -7.89 -2.57 -8.62
CA PHE A 215 -7.95 -3.89 -9.23
C PHE A 215 -9.30 -4.05 -9.92
N TRP A 216 -9.28 -4.28 -11.23
CA TRP A 216 -10.49 -4.58 -11.97
C TRP A 216 -10.43 -6.00 -12.51
N ASP A 217 -11.57 -6.65 -12.55
CA ASP A 217 -11.71 -7.93 -13.26
C ASP A 217 -11.44 -7.73 -14.76
N VAL A 218 -10.63 -8.61 -15.36
CA VAL A 218 -10.19 -8.47 -16.76
C VAL A 218 -11.36 -8.59 -17.74
N GLU A 219 -12.35 -9.44 -17.44
CA GLU A 219 -13.46 -9.73 -18.36
C GLU A 219 -14.61 -8.74 -18.18
N THR A 220 -14.96 -8.45 -16.94
CA THR A 220 -16.15 -7.66 -16.60
C THR A 220 -15.87 -6.19 -16.32
N ASN A 221 -14.61 -5.82 -16.07
CA ASN A 221 -14.18 -4.52 -15.52
C ASN A 221 -14.82 -4.19 -14.16
N GLU A 222 -15.32 -5.20 -13.45
CA GLU A 222 -15.84 -5.04 -12.10
C GLU A 222 -14.71 -4.60 -11.16
N LYS A 223 -15.01 -3.67 -10.26
CA LYS A 223 -14.05 -3.14 -9.30
C LYS A 223 -13.89 -4.12 -8.15
N LEU A 224 -12.66 -4.55 -7.89
CA LEU A 224 -12.28 -5.51 -6.84
C LEU A 224 -11.47 -4.84 -5.73
N ASP A 225 -11.74 -3.57 -5.46
CA ASP A 225 -10.94 -2.72 -4.59
C ASP A 225 -11.81 -1.72 -3.80
N LYS A 226 -11.15 -0.82 -3.07
CA LYS A 226 -11.78 0.19 -2.22
C LYS A 226 -12.71 1.18 -2.97
N ASP A 227 -12.64 1.25 -4.30
CA ASP A 227 -13.57 2.11 -5.04
C ASP A 227 -15.04 1.66 -4.87
N ARG A 228 -15.30 0.39 -4.54
CA ARG A 228 -16.64 -0.04 -4.14
C ARG A 228 -17.15 0.69 -2.91
N PHE A 229 -16.28 0.85 -1.90
CA PHE A 229 -16.62 1.65 -0.71
C PHE A 229 -16.70 3.14 -1.02
N ARG A 230 -15.73 3.69 -1.77
CA ARG A 230 -15.71 5.12 -2.14
C ARG A 230 -16.95 5.56 -2.90
N ARG A 231 -17.50 4.70 -3.75
CA ARG A 231 -18.55 4.99 -4.73
C ARG A 231 -19.91 4.36 -4.40
N ASP A 232 -20.06 3.76 -3.22
CA ASP A 232 -21.29 3.07 -2.78
C ASP A 232 -21.79 2.00 -3.76
N LEU A 233 -20.87 1.20 -4.31
CA LEU A 233 -21.23 0.18 -5.30
C LEU A 233 -21.76 -1.12 -4.66
N GLY A 234 -21.73 -1.24 -3.33
CA GLY A 234 -22.09 -2.46 -2.61
C GLY A 234 -21.07 -3.59 -2.77
N HIS A 235 -21.28 -4.71 -2.09
CA HIS A 235 -20.46 -5.91 -2.18
C HIS A 235 -18.95 -5.64 -1.97
N VAL A 236 -18.62 -4.78 -0.99
CA VAL A 236 -17.24 -4.37 -0.73
C VAL A 236 -16.44 -5.55 -0.18
N GLU A 237 -17.00 -6.25 0.81
CA GLU A 237 -16.40 -7.42 1.44
C GLU A 237 -16.15 -8.53 0.41
N ASP A 238 -17.11 -8.80 -0.47
CA ASP A 238 -17.01 -9.81 -1.53
C ASP A 238 -15.83 -9.50 -2.47
N ALA A 239 -15.62 -8.24 -2.82
CA ALA A 239 -14.53 -7.81 -3.68
C ALA A 239 -13.16 -8.04 -3.02
N TYR A 240 -13.01 -7.72 -1.73
CA TYR A 240 -11.78 -7.98 -0.98
C TYR A 240 -11.50 -9.48 -0.85
N GLN A 241 -12.53 -10.28 -0.56
CA GLN A 241 -12.42 -11.74 -0.51
C GLN A 241 -12.01 -12.33 -1.87
N GLU A 242 -12.57 -11.82 -2.97
CA GLU A 242 -12.23 -12.28 -4.31
C GLU A 242 -10.76 -12.00 -4.66
N ILE A 243 -10.23 -10.82 -4.29
CA ILE A 243 -8.80 -10.51 -4.45
C ILE A 243 -7.95 -11.50 -3.63
N MET A 244 -8.30 -11.72 -2.36
CA MET A 244 -7.56 -12.66 -1.52
C MET A 244 -7.58 -14.08 -2.11
N LYS A 245 -8.74 -14.55 -2.56
CA LYS A 245 -8.92 -15.85 -3.18
C LYS A 245 -8.05 -16.02 -4.42
N ARG A 246 -8.07 -15.04 -5.34
CA ARG A 246 -7.26 -15.09 -6.57
C ARG A 246 -5.77 -15.05 -6.28
N LEU A 247 -5.31 -14.24 -5.34
CA LEU A 247 -3.91 -14.10 -4.99
C LEU A 247 -3.36 -15.31 -4.22
N MET A 248 -4.17 -15.91 -3.32
CA MET A 248 -3.74 -17.01 -2.45
C MET A 248 -4.05 -18.40 -3.02
N GLY A 249 -4.82 -18.49 -4.11
CA GLY A 249 -5.23 -19.77 -4.70
C GLY A 249 -6.18 -20.59 -3.83
N MET A 250 -6.97 -19.91 -2.99
CA MET A 250 -7.94 -20.54 -2.07
C MET A 250 -9.34 -20.64 -2.66
#